data_6c00c7289dec21aa4bc82d965b0e902f
#
_entry.id   6c00c7289dec21aa4bc82d965b0e902f
#
_cell.length_a   1.000
_cell.length_b   1.000
_cell.length_c   1.000
_cell.angle_alpha   90.00
_cell.angle_beta   90.00
_cell.angle_gamma   90.00
#
_symmetry.space_group_name_H-M   'P 1'
#
loop_
_entity.id
_entity.type
_entity.pdbx_description
1 polymer ?
#
loop_
_entity_poly.entity_id
_entity_poly.type
_entity_poly.pdbx_seq_one_letter_code
_entity_poly.pdbx_strand_id
1 'polypeptide(L)'
;VAMSLAARHANKVRKLALLGTSAPMPVADVLLNAALDNDQAAIDMTNTWSHSARGSLGSSQNPGVSNLHIGERLLQQAGAGVFHTDLAACNGFTADGLAEVKQPTLVIIGDEDKMTPPRAGLAVADQLPNVQQRRLAGCGHSMLSEQPNQVLDELAAFLPS
;
A
#
# COMPACT_ATOMS: atom_id res chain seq x y z
N VAL A 1 -8.27 -0.82 7.28
CA VAL A 1 -9.05 0.25 7.95
C VAL A 1 -9.94 0.98 6.95
N ALA A 2 -9.41 1.65 5.90
CA ALA A 2 -10.19 2.51 4.99
C ALA A 2 -11.36 1.79 4.29
N MET A 3 -11.13 0.61 3.72
CA MET A 3 -12.19 -0.21 3.11
C MET A 3 -13.28 -0.59 4.11
N SER A 4 -12.90 -1.05 5.31
CA SER A 4 -13.87 -1.39 6.37
C SER A 4 -14.67 -0.18 6.84
N LEU A 5 -14.04 1.00 6.92
CA LEU A 5 -14.74 2.23 7.25
C LEU A 5 -15.77 2.59 6.16
N ALA A 6 -15.39 2.53 4.90
CA ALA A 6 -16.27 2.84 3.78
C ALA A 6 -17.47 1.87 3.71
N ALA A 7 -17.25 0.58 3.96
CA ALA A 7 -18.32 -0.42 3.97
C ALA A 7 -19.29 -0.23 5.14
N ARG A 8 -18.76 -0.03 6.36
CA ARG A 8 -19.58 -0.01 7.61
C ARG A 8 -20.16 1.37 7.92
N HIS A 9 -19.55 2.44 7.45
CA HIS A 9 -19.91 3.83 7.77
C HIS A 9 -19.96 4.68 6.50
N ALA A 10 -20.72 4.21 5.50
CA ALA A 10 -20.82 4.81 4.17
C ALA A 10 -21.14 6.33 4.20
N ASN A 11 -21.92 6.79 5.16
CA ASN A 11 -22.28 8.21 5.34
C ASN A 11 -21.11 9.10 5.80
N LYS A 12 -20.01 8.51 6.27
CA LYS A 12 -18.81 9.24 6.71
C LYS A 12 -17.71 9.31 5.64
N VAL A 13 -17.87 8.56 4.55
CA VAL A 13 -16.87 8.49 3.48
C VAL A 13 -17.49 8.98 2.18
N ARG A 14 -16.98 10.06 1.63
CA ARG A 14 -17.45 10.61 0.34
C ARG A 14 -16.76 9.94 -0.85
N LYS A 15 -15.46 9.75 -0.75
CA LYS A 15 -14.60 9.13 -1.77
C LYS A 15 -13.53 8.29 -1.08
N LEU A 16 -13.03 7.28 -1.75
CA LEU A 16 -11.99 6.38 -1.24
C LEU A 16 -10.85 6.30 -2.24
N ALA A 17 -9.61 6.50 -1.79
CA ALA A 17 -8.42 6.23 -2.59
C ALA A 17 -7.61 5.11 -1.92
N LEU A 18 -7.30 4.07 -2.68
CA LEU A 18 -6.56 2.89 -2.26
C LEU A 18 -5.27 2.80 -3.07
N LEU A 19 -4.14 2.86 -2.41
CA LEU A 19 -2.81 2.81 -3.01
C LEU A 19 -2.13 1.52 -2.58
N GLY A 20 -1.72 0.68 -3.53
CA GLY A 20 -1.04 -0.58 -3.23
C GLY A 20 -1.88 -1.45 -2.29
N THR A 21 -3.08 -1.85 -2.72
CA THR A 21 -4.03 -2.56 -1.86
C THR A 21 -4.22 -4.01 -2.26
N SER A 22 -4.61 -4.82 -1.28
CA SER A 22 -5.00 -6.22 -1.45
C SER A 22 -6.17 -6.55 -0.51
N ALA A 23 -7.02 -7.49 -0.91
CA ALA A 23 -8.05 -8.05 -0.06
C ALA A 23 -8.38 -9.48 -0.56
N PRO A 24 -8.11 -10.53 0.23
CA PRO A 24 -7.43 -10.51 1.53
C PRO A 24 -6.00 -9.96 1.42
N MET A 25 -5.36 -9.72 2.56
CA MET A 25 -4.02 -9.13 2.65
C MET A 25 -3.04 -10.10 3.35
N PRO A 26 -2.74 -11.26 2.74
CA PRO A 26 -1.87 -12.24 3.37
C PRO A 26 -0.44 -11.71 3.49
N VAL A 27 0.17 -11.97 4.64
CA VAL A 27 1.56 -11.63 4.92
C VAL A 27 2.37 -12.92 4.98
N ALA A 28 3.55 -12.94 4.37
CA ALA A 28 4.42 -14.10 4.37
C ALA A 28 4.88 -14.43 5.80
N ASP A 29 4.85 -15.71 6.18
CA ASP A 29 5.21 -16.16 7.53
C ASP A 29 6.63 -15.74 7.92
N VAL A 30 7.58 -15.77 6.98
CA VAL A 30 8.95 -15.33 7.20
C VAL A 30 9.02 -13.87 7.64
N LEU A 31 8.18 -13.01 7.06
CA LEU A 31 8.12 -11.59 7.46
C LEU A 31 7.43 -11.42 8.82
N LEU A 32 6.33 -12.13 9.06
CA LEU A 32 5.62 -12.08 10.35
C LEU A 32 6.52 -12.53 11.51
N ASN A 33 7.23 -13.63 11.34
CA ASN A 33 8.12 -14.18 12.38
C ASN A 33 9.30 -13.23 12.63
N ALA A 34 9.96 -12.72 11.60
CA ALA A 34 11.04 -11.76 11.77
C ALA A 34 10.55 -10.46 12.45
N ALA A 35 9.35 -9.99 12.13
CA ALA A 35 8.78 -8.80 12.76
C ALA A 35 8.38 -9.06 14.22
N LEU A 36 7.94 -10.28 14.57
CA LEU A 36 7.64 -10.67 15.96
C LEU A 36 8.88 -10.59 16.85
N ASP A 37 10.01 -11.06 16.32
CA ASP A 37 11.30 -11.04 17.02
C ASP A 37 11.98 -9.66 16.99
N ASN A 38 11.39 -8.67 16.32
CA ASN A 38 11.96 -7.36 16.03
C ASN A 38 13.31 -7.46 15.28
N ASP A 39 13.45 -8.47 14.41
CA ASP A 39 14.66 -8.71 13.64
C ASP A 39 14.79 -7.65 12.52
N GLN A 40 16.00 -7.13 12.33
CA GLN A 40 16.33 -6.22 11.23
C GLN A 40 15.94 -6.81 9.86
N ALA A 41 15.97 -8.14 9.73
CA ALA A 41 15.56 -8.85 8.52
C ALA A 41 14.11 -8.52 8.09
N ALA A 42 13.21 -8.22 9.03
CA ALA A 42 11.84 -7.80 8.70
C ALA A 42 11.82 -6.45 7.97
N ILE A 43 12.66 -5.52 8.42
CA ILE A 43 12.82 -4.19 7.80
C ILE A 43 13.43 -4.33 6.41
N ASP A 44 14.48 -5.14 6.28
CA ASP A 44 15.19 -5.37 5.02
C ASP A 44 14.28 -6.02 3.97
N MET A 45 13.52 -7.04 4.35
CA MET A 45 12.53 -7.69 3.47
C MET A 45 11.46 -6.69 3.02
N THR A 46 10.86 -5.95 3.95
CA THR A 46 9.83 -4.97 3.63
C THR A 46 10.37 -3.90 2.70
N ASN A 47 11.53 -3.37 3.00
CA ASN A 47 12.17 -2.35 2.18
C ASN A 47 12.45 -2.85 0.75
N THR A 48 12.98 -4.08 0.63
CA THR A 48 13.26 -4.72 -0.65
C THR A 48 11.98 -4.98 -1.46
N TRP A 49 10.91 -5.42 -0.81
CA TRP A 49 9.66 -5.76 -1.50
C TRP A 49 8.78 -4.54 -1.81
N SER A 50 8.98 -3.44 -1.07
CA SER A 50 8.22 -2.21 -1.24
C SER A 50 8.72 -1.33 -2.38
N HIS A 51 9.92 -1.57 -2.90
CA HIS A 51 10.51 -0.72 -3.93
C HIS A 51 10.63 -1.44 -5.28
N SER A 52 10.43 -0.67 -6.35
CA SER A 52 10.75 -1.09 -7.71
C SER A 52 12.25 -1.32 -7.89
N ALA A 53 12.64 -1.96 -9.00
CA ALA A 53 14.05 -2.14 -9.33
C ALA A 53 14.80 -0.80 -9.39
N ARG A 54 14.20 0.25 -9.96
CA ARG A 54 14.80 1.58 -10.03
C ARG A 54 14.83 2.26 -8.67
N GLY A 55 13.75 2.14 -7.87
CA GLY A 55 13.68 2.68 -6.51
C GLY A 55 14.76 2.08 -5.61
N SER A 56 15.03 0.78 -5.74
CA SER A 56 16.07 0.07 -5.00
C SER A 56 17.49 0.53 -5.38
N LEU A 57 17.70 1.02 -6.60
CA LEU A 57 18.97 1.58 -7.05
C LEU A 57 19.16 3.06 -6.69
N GLY A 58 18.26 3.62 -5.89
CA GLY A 58 18.34 5.01 -5.44
C GLY A 58 17.76 6.04 -6.44
N SER A 59 16.97 5.58 -7.43
CA SER A 59 16.25 6.50 -8.32
C SER A 59 15.10 7.17 -7.57
N SER A 60 15.32 8.38 -7.10
CA SER A 60 14.30 9.24 -6.51
C SER A 60 14.00 10.43 -7.40
N GLN A 61 12.75 10.86 -7.46
CA GLN A 61 12.37 12.13 -8.11
C GLN A 61 12.87 13.34 -7.31
N ASN A 62 13.23 13.14 -6.04
CA ASN A 62 13.79 14.17 -5.18
C ASN A 62 15.31 14.00 -5.09
N PRO A 63 16.12 14.92 -5.64
CA PRO A 63 17.57 14.82 -5.58
C PRO A 63 18.10 14.73 -4.13
N GLY A 64 19.05 13.83 -3.91
CA GLY A 64 19.67 13.64 -2.59
C GLY A 64 18.85 12.80 -1.60
N VAL A 65 17.70 12.29 -1.99
CA VAL A 65 16.83 11.44 -1.17
C VAL A 65 17.03 9.97 -1.53
N SER A 66 17.30 9.15 -0.52
CA SER A 66 17.28 7.68 -0.64
C SER A 66 15.97 7.13 -0.08
N ASN A 67 15.11 6.64 -0.96
CA ASN A 67 13.82 6.06 -0.56
C ASN A 67 14.00 4.85 0.37
N LEU A 68 14.97 3.98 0.08
CA LEU A 68 15.30 2.83 0.92
C LEU A 68 15.70 3.26 2.33
N HIS A 69 16.58 4.25 2.44
CA HIS A 69 17.05 4.72 3.74
C HIS A 69 15.92 5.37 4.57
N ILE A 70 15.04 6.12 3.91
CA ILE A 70 13.87 6.70 4.58
C ILE A 70 12.94 5.60 5.08
N GLY A 71 12.63 4.61 4.26
CA GLY A 71 11.79 3.47 4.63
C GLY A 71 12.36 2.70 5.84
N GLU A 72 13.65 2.40 5.80
CA GLU A 72 14.37 1.77 6.91
C GLU A 72 14.25 2.58 8.21
N ARG A 73 14.56 3.87 8.16
CA ARG A 73 14.52 4.75 9.33
C ARG A 73 13.12 4.88 9.93
N LEU A 74 12.09 4.94 9.11
CA LEU A 74 10.70 5.01 9.58
C LEU A 74 10.30 3.73 10.31
N LEU A 75 10.64 2.55 9.79
CA LEU A 75 10.36 1.28 10.43
C LEU A 75 11.14 1.11 11.74
N GLN A 76 12.41 1.51 11.77
CA GLN A 76 13.22 1.49 13.00
C GLN A 76 12.67 2.40 14.09
N GLN A 77 12.05 3.53 13.74
CA GLN A 77 11.46 4.47 14.69
C GLN A 77 10.11 4.04 15.24
N ALA A 78 9.44 3.08 14.62
CA ALA A 78 8.09 2.63 15.03
C ALA A 78 8.06 1.99 16.44
N GLY A 79 9.19 1.55 16.98
CA GLY A 79 9.27 0.89 18.28
C GLY A 79 9.01 -0.62 18.21
N ALA A 80 9.43 -1.32 19.27
CA ALA A 80 9.33 -2.78 19.32
C ALA A 80 7.86 -3.25 19.28
N GLY A 81 7.59 -4.27 18.46
CA GLY A 81 6.29 -4.91 18.33
C GLY A 81 5.25 -4.16 17.50
N VAL A 82 5.44 -2.87 17.18
CA VAL A 82 4.49 -2.09 16.36
C VAL A 82 4.38 -2.69 14.98
N PHE A 83 5.51 -2.92 14.33
CA PHE A 83 5.54 -3.46 12.97
C PHE A 83 4.88 -4.84 12.86
N HIS A 84 5.15 -5.75 13.82
CA HIS A 84 4.46 -7.04 13.87
C HIS A 84 2.95 -6.88 14.05
N THR A 85 2.51 -5.98 14.93
CA THR A 85 1.08 -5.72 15.17
C THR A 85 0.37 -5.28 13.88
N ASP A 86 0.99 -4.39 13.11
CA ASP A 86 0.44 -3.90 11.85
C ASP A 86 0.38 -5.03 10.79
N LEU A 87 1.44 -5.82 10.65
CA LEU A 87 1.47 -6.96 9.73
C LEU A 87 0.45 -8.04 10.11
N ALA A 88 0.29 -8.32 11.41
CA ALA A 88 -0.71 -9.27 11.89
C ALA A 88 -2.14 -8.78 11.61
N ALA A 89 -2.40 -7.47 11.75
CA ALA A 89 -3.68 -6.88 11.39
C ALA A 89 -3.95 -6.95 9.88
N CYS A 90 -2.92 -6.79 9.05
CA CYS A 90 -3.02 -7.02 7.60
C CYS A 90 -3.34 -8.49 7.30
N ASN A 91 -2.59 -9.42 7.90
CA ASN A 91 -2.76 -10.86 7.68
C ASN A 91 -4.14 -11.38 8.09
N GLY A 92 -4.73 -10.80 9.13
CA GLY A 92 -6.09 -11.11 9.58
C GLY A 92 -7.19 -10.40 8.80
N PHE A 93 -6.86 -9.55 7.81
CA PHE A 93 -7.84 -8.80 7.06
C PHE A 93 -8.51 -9.67 5.99
N THR A 94 -9.85 -9.72 6.02
CA THR A 94 -10.68 -10.38 5.03
C THR A 94 -11.27 -9.40 4.04
N ALA A 95 -11.73 -9.92 2.89
CA ALA A 95 -12.36 -9.11 1.83
C ALA A 95 -13.85 -8.83 2.10
N ASP A 96 -14.35 -9.17 3.29
CA ASP A 96 -15.77 -9.07 3.61
C ASP A 96 -16.27 -7.62 3.51
N GLY A 97 -17.34 -7.42 2.77
CA GLY A 97 -18.00 -6.12 2.62
C GLY A 97 -17.41 -5.21 1.53
N LEU A 98 -16.50 -5.66 0.66
CA LEU A 98 -16.02 -4.84 -0.48
C LEU A 98 -17.16 -4.45 -1.42
N ALA A 99 -18.09 -5.35 -1.70
CA ALA A 99 -19.26 -5.07 -2.53
C ALA A 99 -20.21 -4.01 -1.95
N GLU A 100 -20.09 -3.73 -0.64
CA GLU A 100 -20.86 -2.69 0.05
C GLU A 100 -20.20 -1.30 -0.04
N VAL A 101 -18.99 -1.19 -0.54
CA VAL A 101 -18.31 0.09 -0.77
C VAL A 101 -18.90 0.72 -2.04
N LYS A 102 -19.89 1.60 -1.87
CA LYS A 102 -20.60 2.28 -2.97
C LYS A 102 -19.99 3.62 -3.35
N GLN A 103 -19.10 4.14 -2.54
CA GLN A 103 -18.45 5.43 -2.78
C GLN A 103 -17.57 5.37 -4.04
N PRO A 104 -17.45 6.48 -4.77
CA PRO A 104 -16.43 6.58 -5.81
C PRO A 104 -15.07 6.20 -5.24
N THR A 105 -14.40 5.22 -5.86
CA THR A 105 -13.14 4.68 -5.36
C THR A 105 -12.07 4.78 -6.46
N LEU A 106 -10.90 5.28 -6.10
CA LEU A 106 -9.69 5.24 -6.92
C LEU A 106 -8.78 4.13 -6.39
N VAL A 107 -8.35 3.23 -7.29
CA VAL A 107 -7.34 2.21 -6.97
C VAL A 107 -6.08 2.51 -7.77
N ILE A 108 -4.98 2.80 -7.08
CA ILE A 108 -3.66 3.03 -7.69
C ILE A 108 -2.79 1.79 -7.46
N ILE A 109 -2.21 1.27 -8.53
CA ILE A 109 -1.49 0.00 -8.57
C ILE A 109 -0.08 0.26 -9.12
N GLY A 110 0.94 -0.13 -8.38
CA GLY A 110 2.33 -0.13 -8.87
C GLY A 110 2.63 -1.41 -9.65
N ASP A 111 3.17 -1.28 -10.85
CA ASP A 111 3.43 -2.44 -11.71
C ASP A 111 4.54 -3.36 -11.20
N GLU A 112 5.43 -2.84 -10.35
CA GLU A 112 6.53 -3.59 -9.70
C GLU A 112 6.30 -3.81 -8.20
N ASP A 113 5.07 -3.61 -7.70
CA ASP A 113 4.71 -3.85 -6.30
C ASP A 113 4.80 -5.34 -5.97
N LYS A 114 5.70 -5.69 -5.05
CA LYS A 114 5.89 -7.07 -4.57
C LYS A 114 5.21 -7.33 -3.22
N MET A 115 4.80 -6.27 -2.49
CA MET A 115 4.04 -6.39 -1.25
C MET A 115 2.58 -6.71 -1.54
N THR A 116 1.95 -5.93 -2.42
CA THR A 116 0.60 -6.15 -2.94
C THR A 116 0.66 -6.22 -4.46
N PRO A 117 0.95 -7.40 -5.03
CA PRO A 117 1.18 -7.53 -6.48
C PRO A 117 0.02 -6.97 -7.31
N PRO A 118 0.28 -6.48 -8.52
CA PRO A 118 -0.73 -5.83 -9.37
C PRO A 118 -2.04 -6.60 -9.50
N ARG A 119 -1.96 -7.94 -9.59
CA ARG A 119 -3.14 -8.82 -9.64
C ARG A 119 -4.05 -8.68 -8.41
N ALA A 120 -3.48 -8.41 -7.25
CA ALA A 120 -4.27 -8.25 -6.01
C ALA A 120 -5.03 -6.92 -5.99
N GLY A 121 -4.40 -5.83 -6.42
CA GLY A 121 -5.07 -4.53 -6.59
C GLY A 121 -6.17 -4.57 -7.63
N LEU A 122 -5.95 -5.26 -8.76
CA LEU A 122 -6.97 -5.48 -9.79
C LEU A 122 -8.15 -6.28 -9.24
N ALA A 123 -7.89 -7.36 -8.48
CA ALA A 123 -8.94 -8.18 -7.87
C ALA A 123 -9.79 -7.40 -6.84
N VAL A 124 -9.21 -6.42 -6.15
CA VAL A 124 -9.97 -5.48 -5.31
C VAL A 124 -10.83 -4.57 -6.16
N ALA A 125 -10.26 -4.00 -7.22
CA ALA A 125 -10.99 -3.10 -8.10
C ALA A 125 -12.19 -3.80 -8.78
N ASP A 126 -12.05 -5.05 -9.19
CA ASP A 126 -13.12 -5.84 -9.83
C ASP A 126 -14.33 -6.09 -8.90
N GLN A 127 -14.14 -6.00 -7.58
CA GLN A 127 -15.21 -6.16 -6.59
C GLN A 127 -15.91 -4.84 -6.22
N LEU A 128 -15.36 -3.70 -6.64
CA LEU A 128 -15.88 -2.38 -6.29
C LEU A 128 -16.85 -1.88 -7.36
N PRO A 129 -18.09 -1.51 -7.01
CA PRO A 129 -19.10 -1.13 -8.01
C PRO A 129 -18.87 0.22 -8.68
N ASN A 130 -18.08 1.12 -8.08
CA ASN A 130 -17.80 2.46 -8.60
C ASN A 130 -16.31 2.78 -8.49
N VAL A 131 -15.51 2.25 -9.41
CA VAL A 131 -14.06 2.27 -9.33
C VAL A 131 -13.41 2.92 -10.55
N GLN A 132 -12.36 3.69 -10.31
CA GLN A 132 -11.37 4.11 -11.30
C GLN A 132 -10.05 3.40 -10.96
N GLN A 133 -9.40 2.85 -11.99
CA GLN A 133 -8.12 2.17 -11.83
C GLN A 133 -7.02 3.00 -12.48
N ARG A 134 -5.86 3.09 -11.83
CA ARG A 134 -4.64 3.69 -12.37
C ARG A 134 -3.46 2.76 -12.11
N ARG A 135 -2.61 2.63 -13.11
CA ARG A 135 -1.38 1.85 -13.01
C ARG A 135 -0.17 2.76 -13.15
N LEU A 136 0.79 2.59 -12.26
CA LEU A 136 2.05 3.34 -12.26
C LEU A 136 3.16 2.42 -12.77
N ALA A 137 3.59 2.65 -14.01
CA ALA A 137 4.64 1.87 -14.63
C ALA A 137 5.98 2.04 -13.89
N GLY A 138 6.69 0.94 -13.62
CA GLY A 138 7.97 0.94 -12.94
C GLY A 138 7.92 1.45 -11.49
N CYS A 139 6.77 1.32 -10.83
CA CYS A 139 6.53 1.75 -9.46
C CYS A 139 6.30 0.53 -8.55
N GLY A 140 6.93 0.52 -7.38
CA GLY A 140 6.70 -0.47 -6.34
C GLY A 140 5.54 -0.10 -5.42
N HIS A 141 5.55 -0.67 -4.21
CA HIS A 141 4.56 -0.41 -3.16
C HIS A 141 4.70 1.00 -2.56
N SER A 142 5.92 1.50 -2.44
CA SER A 142 6.22 2.81 -1.88
C SER A 142 5.94 3.96 -2.86
N MET A 143 4.74 3.97 -3.43
CA MET A 143 4.33 4.86 -4.53
C MET A 143 4.52 6.33 -4.21
N LEU A 144 4.21 6.74 -2.96
CA LEU A 144 4.33 8.13 -2.50
C LEU A 144 5.77 8.64 -2.48
N SER A 145 6.74 7.75 -2.37
CA SER A 145 8.16 8.09 -2.39
C SER A 145 8.80 7.85 -3.75
N GLU A 146 8.34 6.86 -4.51
CA GLU A 146 8.91 6.55 -5.83
C GLU A 146 8.37 7.45 -6.94
N GLN A 147 7.08 7.74 -6.94
CA GLN A 147 6.40 8.54 -7.97
C GLN A 147 5.42 9.56 -7.37
N PRO A 148 5.89 10.46 -6.48
CA PRO A 148 5.04 11.38 -5.73
C PRO A 148 4.18 12.29 -6.63
N ASN A 149 4.75 12.79 -7.73
CA ASN A 149 4.04 13.69 -8.64
C ASN A 149 2.89 12.99 -9.36
N GLN A 150 3.11 11.76 -9.85
CA GLN A 150 2.05 11.00 -10.52
C GLN A 150 0.93 10.62 -9.55
N VAL A 151 1.28 10.21 -8.33
CA VAL A 151 0.26 9.95 -7.29
C VAL A 151 -0.52 11.21 -6.95
N LEU A 152 0.16 12.35 -6.81
CA LEU A 152 -0.49 13.64 -6.57
C LEU A 152 -1.46 14.01 -7.69
N ASP A 153 -1.05 13.88 -8.95
CA ASP A 153 -1.88 14.20 -10.10
C ASP A 153 -3.15 13.35 -10.14
N GLU A 154 -3.05 12.04 -9.90
CA GLU A 154 -4.20 11.13 -9.84
C GLU A 154 -5.14 11.45 -8.67
N LEU A 155 -4.60 11.76 -7.50
CA LEU A 155 -5.40 12.19 -6.35
C LEU A 155 -6.05 13.55 -6.59
N ALA A 156 -5.33 14.52 -7.16
CA ALA A 156 -5.85 15.84 -7.47
C ALA A 156 -6.94 15.80 -8.54
N ALA A 157 -6.86 14.88 -9.50
CA ALA A 157 -7.92 14.68 -10.50
C ALA A 157 -9.16 14.00 -9.91
N PHE A 158 -8.98 13.11 -8.92
CA PHE A 158 -10.06 12.32 -8.33
C PHE A 158 -10.80 13.03 -7.20
N LEU A 159 -10.10 13.75 -6.32
CA LEU A 159 -10.67 14.29 -5.07
C LEU A 159 -11.57 15.52 -5.23
N PRO A 160 -11.40 16.44 -6.19
CA PRO A 160 -12.23 17.64 -6.28
C PRO A 160 -13.71 17.32 -6.54
N SER A 161 -14.57 18.10 -5.89
CA SER A 161 -16.05 18.12 -5.82
C SER A 161 -16.71 17.22 -4.80
#